data_d0ddaf8f734736cd38a237c6e1b5200b
#
_entry.id   d0ddaf8f734736cd38a237c6e1b5200b
#
_cell.length_a   1.000
_cell.length_b   1.000
_cell.length_c   1.000
_cell.angle_alpha   90.00
_cell.angle_beta   90.00
_cell.angle_gamma   90.00
#
_symmetry.space_group_name_H-M   'P 1'
#
loop_
_entity.id
_entity.type
_entity.pdbx_description
1 polymer ?
#
loop_
_entity_poly.entity_id
_entity_poly.type
_entity_poly.pdbx_seq_one_letter_code
_entity_poly.pdbx_strand_id
1 'polypeptide(L)'
;LIKQNSSKHVGFNLVSSYLFINFALGSRYVSKTATKSVSEFEYDAPSMKTAVPGPKSQELLRQLGEIQNVGAVHFFCNYEESRGNYLVDVDGNRMLDVYTQISSIPIGYNHPALMKVMTNPNNVSTFVNRPALGILPPENFPDKLIESLLSIAPSGMRRVQTMACGSCSNENAFKTMFIWYRNKERGYANPSEHEVDTCMINQSPGCPDLSILSFMGAFHGRTLGCLATTHSKAIHKLDIPSFDWPIAPFPKLQYPLEEFVRENAQEEARCLEEVEDLIVKWRQKGKPVAGIVIEPIQAEGGDNHASPDFFSKLRNIARKHGCAFHVDEVQTGGGTTGKFWGHEHWGLDDPADVVSFSKKLLTGGYYHRDELKPDKPYRIFNTWMGDPSKNLFLSEVLNVIRRENLLEVVTRSGKALLQGLYTLQTQYPHILSRARGQGTFCAIDACNDATRDSIMIKARNKGLFMGSCGEKTIRFRPALVFKEYHVHQLLNILNDVLAEHK
;
A
#
# COMPACT_ATOMS: atom_id res chain seq x y z
N LEU A 1 41.74 -60.01 17.97
CA LEU A 1 43.02 -60.39 17.36
C LEU A 1 43.42 -59.26 16.40
N ILE A 2 44.25 -58.29 16.83
CA ILE A 2 45.70 -58.14 16.69
C ILE A 2 46.16 -58.23 15.21
N LYS A 3 46.56 -57.12 14.68
CA LYS A 3 47.91 -56.64 14.45
C LYS A 3 47.93 -55.34 13.64
N GLN A 4 48.63 -54.40 14.22
CA GLN A 4 49.48 -53.34 13.72
C GLN A 4 50.26 -53.68 12.42
N ASN A 5 50.46 -52.67 11.57
CA ASN A 5 51.74 -52.05 11.19
C ASN A 5 51.48 -50.94 10.12
N SER A 6 51.85 -49.79 10.40
CA SER A 6 53.05 -48.96 10.19
C SER A 6 53.08 -48.23 8.86
N SER A 7 53.03 -46.90 9.02
CA SER A 7 53.81 -45.82 8.35
C SER A 7 53.97 -45.79 6.86
N LYS A 8 53.55 -44.67 6.26
CA LYS A 8 54.45 -43.79 5.51
C LYS A 8 53.85 -42.37 5.33
N HIS A 9 54.56 -41.40 5.82
CA HIS A 9 54.43 -39.99 5.49
C HIS A 9 54.63 -39.78 3.99
N VAL A 10 53.68 -39.06 3.36
CA VAL A 10 53.98 -38.19 2.22
C VAL A 10 53.25 -36.89 2.47
N GLY A 11 54.00 -35.84 2.73
CA GLY A 11 53.52 -34.47 2.80
C GLY A 11 53.14 -33.97 1.41
N PHE A 12 52.04 -33.29 1.38
CA PHE A 12 51.74 -32.33 0.31
C PHE A 12 51.40 -31.00 0.98
N ASN A 13 52.38 -30.13 0.99
CA ASN A 13 52.17 -28.69 1.01
C ASN A 13 51.56 -28.31 -0.32
N LEU A 14 50.35 -27.79 -0.32
CA LEU A 14 49.86 -26.92 -1.37
C LEU A 14 48.66 -26.09 -0.85
N VAL A 15 48.97 -24.82 -0.77
CA VAL A 15 48.16 -23.66 -1.18
C VAL A 15 47.28 -23.09 -0.12
N SER A 16 47.90 -22.30 0.70
CA SER A 16 47.30 -21.08 1.30
C SER A 16 47.57 -19.92 0.32
N SER A 17 46.65 -19.64 -0.58
CA SER A 17 46.60 -18.35 -1.30
C SER A 17 45.38 -18.25 -2.20
N TYR A 18 44.21 -18.20 -1.60
CA TYR A 18 43.01 -17.62 -2.22
C TYR A 18 42.01 -17.32 -1.09
N LEU A 19 42.03 -16.11 -0.55
CA LEU A 19 40.90 -15.46 0.15
C LEU A 19 41.36 -14.16 0.85
N PHE A 20 41.96 -13.25 0.09
CA PHE A 20 42.12 -11.86 0.55
C PHE A 20 42.06 -10.86 -0.62
N ILE A 21 41.00 -10.91 -1.39
CA ILE A 21 40.63 -9.80 -2.29
C ILE A 21 39.10 -9.84 -2.36
N ASN A 22 38.43 -9.02 -1.60
CA ASN A 22 37.10 -8.48 -1.87
C ASN A 22 36.41 -7.80 -0.65
N PHE A 23 37.12 -7.56 0.47
CA PHE A 23 36.55 -6.81 1.58
C PHE A 23 36.87 -5.30 1.56
N ALA A 24 37.71 -4.84 0.65
CA ALA A 24 38.13 -3.44 0.62
C ALA A 24 37.19 -2.49 -0.16
N LEU A 25 36.30 -3.02 -1.01
CA LEU A 25 35.37 -2.20 -1.80
C LEU A 25 34.09 -1.81 -1.05
N GLY A 26 33.61 -2.65 -0.13
CA GLY A 26 32.41 -2.38 0.66
C GLY A 26 32.62 -1.29 1.76
N SER A 27 33.81 -1.26 2.38
CA SER A 27 34.07 -0.32 3.49
C SER A 27 34.28 1.13 3.02
N ARG A 28 34.72 1.36 1.79
CA ARG A 28 34.89 2.73 1.25
C ARG A 28 33.57 3.41 0.88
N TYR A 29 32.54 2.66 0.50
CA TYR A 29 31.22 3.21 0.17
C TYR A 29 30.42 3.55 1.43
N VAL A 30 30.46 2.72 2.46
CA VAL A 30 29.73 2.91 3.72
C VAL A 30 30.31 4.08 4.53
N SER A 31 31.63 4.29 4.49
CA SER A 31 32.28 5.38 5.26
C SER A 31 32.03 6.78 4.67
N LYS A 32 31.78 6.88 3.35
CA LYS A 32 31.46 8.16 2.70
C LYS A 32 30.00 8.59 2.87
N THR A 33 29.07 7.64 3.08
CA THR A 33 27.64 7.96 3.26
C THR A 33 27.29 8.32 4.71
N ALA A 34 28.07 7.93 5.71
CA ALA A 34 27.78 8.13 7.13
C ALA A 34 28.00 9.56 7.65
N THR A 35 28.62 10.45 6.86
CA THR A 35 28.98 11.83 7.28
C THR A 35 28.30 12.94 6.48
N LYS A 36 27.49 12.61 5.46
CA LYS A 36 26.77 13.63 4.68
C LYS A 36 25.45 14.00 5.35
N SER A 37 25.15 15.30 5.40
CA SER A 37 23.82 15.79 5.79
C SER A 37 22.76 15.28 4.81
N VAL A 38 21.49 15.21 5.22
CA VAL A 38 20.39 14.75 4.34
C VAL A 38 20.32 15.59 3.05
N SER A 39 20.71 16.86 3.10
CA SER A 39 20.81 17.75 1.93
C SER A 39 21.93 17.40 0.95
N GLU A 40 22.96 16.64 1.39
CA GLU A 40 24.06 16.16 0.54
C GLU A 40 23.82 14.75 -0.02
N PHE A 41 22.78 14.06 0.46
CA PHE A 41 22.46 12.68 0.05
C PHE A 41 21.58 12.65 -1.19
N GLU A 42 20.65 13.56 -1.30
CA GLU A 42 19.68 13.64 -2.40
C GLU A 42 20.20 14.44 -3.59
N TYR A 43 19.67 14.21 -4.76
CA TYR A 43 19.94 15.02 -5.94
C TYR A 43 19.16 16.34 -5.90
N ASP A 44 19.71 17.37 -6.57
CA ASP A 44 19.10 18.70 -6.57
C ASP A 44 17.94 18.85 -7.57
N ALA A 45 18.01 18.09 -8.70
CA ALA A 45 17.02 18.21 -9.78
C ALA A 45 16.98 16.97 -10.67
N PRO A 46 15.91 16.79 -11.47
CA PRO A 46 15.87 15.81 -12.55
C PRO A 46 16.99 16.02 -13.58
N SER A 47 17.39 14.94 -14.26
CA SER A 47 18.40 15.01 -15.34
C SER A 47 18.12 13.91 -16.35
N MET A 48 17.77 14.31 -17.56
CA MET A 48 17.39 13.39 -18.63
C MET A 48 18.50 13.25 -19.67
N LYS A 49 18.79 12.01 -20.07
CA LYS A 49 19.79 11.65 -21.11
C LYS A 49 19.14 11.09 -22.36
N THR A 50 18.00 10.43 -22.20
CA THR A 50 17.22 9.81 -23.29
C THR A 50 15.74 10.06 -23.10
N ALA A 51 14.93 9.71 -24.08
CA ALA A 51 13.51 9.45 -23.84
C ALA A 51 13.33 8.23 -22.91
N VAL A 52 12.19 8.08 -22.25
CA VAL A 52 11.87 6.97 -21.35
C VAL A 52 10.69 6.17 -21.89
N PRO A 53 10.86 4.84 -22.17
CA PRO A 53 12.05 4.01 -21.95
C PRO A 53 13.17 4.30 -22.96
N GLY A 54 14.42 4.35 -22.46
CA GLY A 54 15.62 4.47 -23.28
C GLY A 54 16.07 3.14 -23.90
N PRO A 55 17.15 3.15 -24.72
CA PRO A 55 17.59 1.98 -25.48
C PRO A 55 17.89 0.74 -24.62
N LYS A 56 18.57 0.93 -23.49
CA LYS A 56 18.89 -0.19 -22.58
C LYS A 56 17.65 -0.76 -21.93
N SER A 57 16.72 0.10 -21.53
CA SER A 57 15.44 -0.31 -20.97
C SER A 57 14.60 -1.10 -21.98
N GLN A 58 14.58 -0.67 -23.25
CA GLN A 58 13.88 -1.38 -24.33
C GLN A 58 14.45 -2.78 -24.57
N GLU A 59 15.79 -2.92 -24.57
CA GLU A 59 16.41 -4.23 -24.71
C GLU A 59 16.08 -5.17 -23.54
N LEU A 60 16.10 -4.67 -22.31
CA LEU A 60 15.69 -5.45 -21.13
C LEU A 60 14.20 -5.82 -21.14
N LEU A 61 13.35 -4.96 -21.68
CA LEU A 61 11.92 -5.26 -21.89
C LEU A 61 11.76 -6.42 -22.87
N ARG A 62 12.53 -6.43 -23.96
CA ARG A 62 12.51 -7.53 -24.93
C ARG A 62 12.95 -8.85 -24.27
N GLN A 63 14.06 -8.85 -23.53
CA GLN A 63 14.58 -10.03 -22.84
C GLN A 63 13.58 -10.55 -21.79
N LEU A 64 13.01 -9.69 -20.96
CA LEU A 64 12.02 -10.08 -19.95
C LEU A 64 10.74 -10.60 -20.61
N GLY A 65 10.36 -10.05 -21.77
CA GLY A 65 9.20 -10.48 -22.55
C GLY A 65 9.25 -11.92 -23.05
N GLU A 66 10.46 -12.49 -23.18
CA GLU A 66 10.66 -13.92 -23.48
C GLU A 66 10.39 -14.82 -22.26
N ILE A 67 10.32 -14.25 -21.04
CA ILE A 67 10.19 -15.00 -19.79
C ILE A 67 8.77 -14.81 -19.19
N GLN A 68 8.24 -13.59 -19.23
CA GLN A 68 6.94 -13.25 -18.65
C GLN A 68 6.28 -12.07 -19.36
N ASN A 69 4.99 -11.81 -19.06
CA ASN A 69 4.28 -10.67 -19.59
C ASN A 69 4.87 -9.35 -19.07
N VAL A 70 5.25 -8.46 -19.98
CA VAL A 70 5.86 -7.15 -19.69
C VAL A 70 4.95 -5.96 -19.98
N GLY A 71 3.69 -6.16 -20.33
CA GLY A 71 2.76 -5.11 -20.75
C GLY A 71 2.53 -4.00 -19.71
N ALA A 72 2.83 -4.26 -18.44
CA ALA A 72 2.74 -3.28 -17.36
C ALA A 72 4.09 -2.62 -16.99
N VAL A 73 5.20 -3.06 -17.59
CA VAL A 73 6.53 -2.54 -17.27
C VAL A 73 6.79 -1.26 -18.06
N HIS A 74 6.98 -0.15 -17.36
CA HIS A 74 7.25 1.15 -18.00
C HIS A 74 8.70 1.30 -18.46
N PHE A 75 9.64 0.94 -17.60
CA PHE A 75 11.10 0.98 -17.83
C PHE A 75 11.81 0.21 -16.73
N PHE A 76 13.12 -0.05 -16.91
CA PHE A 76 13.96 -0.66 -15.89
C PHE A 76 14.68 0.39 -15.05
N CYS A 77 14.75 0.16 -13.73
CA CYS A 77 15.32 1.08 -12.76
C CYS A 77 16.75 0.68 -12.36
N ASN A 78 17.58 1.68 -12.08
CA ASN A 78 18.84 1.55 -11.37
C ASN A 78 18.64 1.99 -9.92
N TYR A 79 18.26 1.04 -9.05
CA TYR A 79 18.00 1.34 -7.65
C TYR A 79 19.28 1.71 -6.88
N GLU A 80 20.46 1.27 -7.32
CA GLU A 80 21.72 1.63 -6.65
C GLU A 80 22.04 3.11 -6.77
N GLU A 81 21.64 3.74 -7.88
CA GLU A 81 21.82 5.17 -8.12
C GLU A 81 20.63 6.02 -7.68
N SER A 82 19.48 5.43 -7.37
CA SER A 82 18.31 6.18 -6.90
C SER A 82 18.54 6.76 -5.50
N ARG A 83 18.13 8.01 -5.24
CA ARG A 83 18.37 8.73 -3.97
C ARG A 83 17.18 9.60 -3.59
N GLY A 84 16.73 9.50 -2.33
CA GLY A 84 15.67 10.36 -1.80
C GLY A 84 14.41 10.30 -2.66
N ASN A 85 13.97 11.43 -3.18
CA ASN A 85 12.80 11.54 -4.06
C ASN A 85 13.09 11.28 -5.55
N TYR A 86 14.30 10.87 -5.90
CA TYR A 86 14.69 10.68 -7.30
C TYR A 86 14.94 9.22 -7.64
N LEU A 87 14.22 8.75 -8.66
CA LEU A 87 14.39 7.44 -9.28
C LEU A 87 15.31 7.57 -10.49
N VAL A 88 16.27 6.67 -10.62
CA VAL A 88 17.18 6.58 -11.77
C VAL A 88 16.83 5.34 -12.58
N ASP A 89 16.72 5.48 -13.90
CA ASP A 89 16.55 4.34 -14.81
C ASP A 89 17.89 3.76 -15.29
N VAL A 90 17.84 2.65 -15.99
CA VAL A 90 19.06 1.96 -16.49
C VAL A 90 19.76 2.72 -17.62
N ASP A 91 19.10 3.69 -18.25
CA ASP A 91 19.66 4.58 -19.26
C ASP A 91 20.30 5.83 -18.64
N GLY A 92 20.20 5.97 -17.31
CA GLY A 92 20.78 7.05 -16.52
C GLY A 92 19.94 8.31 -16.50
N ASN A 93 18.66 8.22 -16.84
CA ASN A 93 17.68 9.29 -16.59
C ASN A 93 17.36 9.35 -15.10
N ARG A 94 17.38 10.55 -14.55
CA ARG A 94 17.04 10.82 -13.16
C ARG A 94 15.74 11.61 -13.10
N MET A 95 14.72 11.03 -12.52
CA MET A 95 13.36 11.59 -12.49
C MET A 95 12.93 11.87 -11.05
N LEU A 96 12.29 13.01 -10.81
CA LEU A 96 11.55 13.26 -9.58
C LEU A 96 10.37 12.28 -9.54
N ASP A 97 10.35 11.42 -8.52
CA ASP A 97 9.37 10.35 -8.43
C ASP A 97 8.25 10.69 -7.44
N VAL A 98 7.06 10.88 -7.98
CA VAL A 98 5.84 11.06 -7.21
C VAL A 98 4.83 9.93 -7.45
N TYR A 99 5.33 8.77 -7.89
CA TYR A 99 4.62 7.51 -7.97
C TYR A 99 5.04 6.55 -6.84
N THR A 100 6.35 6.54 -6.51
CA THR A 100 6.99 5.83 -5.40
C THR A 100 6.56 4.37 -5.27
N GLN A 101 6.67 3.61 -6.40
CA GLN A 101 6.30 2.19 -6.45
C GLN A 101 4.85 1.95 -5.96
N ILE A 102 3.91 2.70 -6.50
CA ILE A 102 2.50 2.68 -6.09
C ILE A 102 2.35 3.04 -4.59
N SER A 103 2.98 4.17 -4.18
CA SER A 103 2.94 4.65 -2.78
C SER A 103 3.61 3.73 -1.75
N SER A 104 4.63 2.95 -2.16
CA SER A 104 5.28 1.96 -1.28
C SER A 104 6.63 2.40 -0.72
N ILE A 105 7.21 3.52 -1.19
CA ILE A 105 8.47 4.06 -0.68
C ILE A 105 8.16 5.12 0.38
N PRO A 106 8.36 4.83 1.71
CA PRO A 106 7.94 5.76 2.76
C PRO A 106 8.84 6.99 2.88
N ILE A 107 10.16 6.84 2.92
CA ILE A 107 11.14 7.89 3.22
C ILE A 107 12.19 8.10 2.12
N GLY A 108 11.83 7.75 0.89
CA GLY A 108 12.70 7.90 -0.28
C GLY A 108 13.65 6.71 -0.52
N TYR A 109 14.28 6.72 -1.70
CA TYR A 109 15.20 5.67 -2.13
C TYR A 109 16.52 5.70 -1.35
N ASN A 110 17.02 4.52 -0.97
CA ASN A 110 18.30 4.30 -0.30
C ASN A 110 18.54 5.21 0.93
N HIS A 111 17.49 5.47 1.71
CA HIS A 111 17.59 6.33 2.88
C HIS A 111 18.69 5.86 3.83
N PRO A 112 19.62 6.75 4.28
CA PRO A 112 20.78 6.37 5.10
C PRO A 112 20.43 5.61 6.38
N ALA A 113 19.30 5.90 7.01
CA ALA A 113 18.83 5.21 8.20
C ALA A 113 18.51 3.72 7.90
N LEU A 114 17.87 3.44 6.76
CA LEU A 114 17.57 2.05 6.36
C LEU A 114 18.83 1.29 5.95
N MET A 115 19.79 1.96 5.31
CA MET A 115 21.09 1.37 4.99
C MET A 115 21.84 0.94 6.26
N LYS A 116 21.74 1.73 7.35
CA LYS A 116 22.32 1.36 8.66
C LYS A 116 21.66 0.12 9.26
N VAL A 117 20.35 -0.05 9.10
CA VAL A 117 19.65 -1.28 9.54
C VAL A 117 20.21 -2.50 8.82
N MET A 118 20.44 -2.42 7.49
CA MET A 118 21.00 -3.49 6.68
C MET A 118 22.44 -3.85 7.05
N THR A 119 23.27 -2.86 7.34
CA THR A 119 24.70 -3.07 7.64
C THR A 119 25.01 -3.37 9.11
N ASN A 120 23.99 -3.39 9.98
CA ASN A 120 24.16 -3.75 11.37
C ASN A 120 24.34 -5.27 11.52
N PRO A 121 25.51 -5.76 12.02
CA PRO A 121 25.78 -7.19 12.16
C PRO A 121 24.74 -7.95 13.02
N ASN A 122 24.13 -7.27 14.00
CA ASN A 122 23.12 -7.86 14.87
C ASN A 122 21.80 -8.18 14.13
N ASN A 123 21.59 -7.63 12.95
CA ASN A 123 20.38 -7.83 12.16
C ASN A 123 20.53 -8.95 11.10
N VAL A 124 21.74 -9.46 10.86
CA VAL A 124 22.03 -10.43 9.78
C VAL A 124 21.12 -11.65 9.86
N SER A 125 20.97 -12.22 11.05
CA SER A 125 20.08 -13.38 11.26
C SER A 125 18.64 -13.14 10.82
N THR A 126 18.12 -11.94 11.03
CA THR A 126 16.74 -11.55 10.63
C THR A 126 16.59 -11.49 9.09
N PHE A 127 17.64 -11.11 8.36
CA PHE A 127 17.60 -11.07 6.89
C PHE A 127 17.81 -12.43 6.23
N VAL A 128 18.64 -13.29 6.85
CA VAL A 128 18.98 -14.62 6.30
C VAL A 128 17.87 -15.64 6.55
N ASN A 129 17.24 -15.58 7.70
CA ASN A 129 16.20 -16.55 8.08
C ASN A 129 14.80 -16.06 7.73
N ARG A 130 13.95 -16.99 7.31
CA ARG A 130 12.53 -16.73 7.03
C ARG A 130 11.65 -17.64 7.90
N PRO A 131 11.35 -17.23 9.15
CA PRO A 131 10.58 -18.05 10.07
C PRO A 131 9.10 -18.13 9.67
N ALA A 132 8.46 -19.24 10.01
CA ALA A 132 7.01 -19.38 10.03
C ALA A 132 6.48 -18.67 11.30
N LEU A 133 6.14 -17.40 11.21
CA LEU A 133 5.84 -16.54 12.37
C LEU A 133 4.66 -17.01 13.22
N GLY A 134 3.73 -17.77 12.65
CA GLY A 134 2.60 -18.35 13.36
C GLY A 134 2.94 -19.61 14.16
N ILE A 135 4.17 -20.18 14.03
CA ILE A 135 4.59 -21.42 14.69
C ILE A 135 5.89 -21.22 15.46
N LEU A 136 6.92 -20.65 14.81
CA LEU A 136 8.27 -20.49 15.34
C LEU A 136 8.76 -19.05 15.18
N PRO A 137 8.12 -18.07 15.84
CA PRO A 137 8.58 -16.68 15.77
C PRO A 137 9.93 -16.50 16.47
N PRO A 138 10.74 -15.50 16.08
CA PRO A 138 11.93 -15.11 16.84
C PRO A 138 11.57 -14.68 18.26
N GLU A 139 12.49 -14.88 19.21
CA GLU A 139 12.27 -14.55 20.63
C GLU A 139 11.90 -13.06 20.85
N ASN A 140 12.46 -12.16 20.07
CA ASN A 140 12.22 -10.72 20.18
C ASN A 140 11.02 -10.24 19.35
N PHE A 141 10.25 -11.13 18.71
CA PHE A 141 9.15 -10.74 17.83
C PHE A 141 8.04 -9.95 18.53
N PRO A 142 7.60 -10.30 19.75
CA PRO A 142 6.63 -9.48 20.49
C PRO A 142 7.10 -8.05 20.72
N ASP A 143 8.35 -7.84 21.15
CA ASP A 143 8.92 -6.52 21.39
C ASP A 143 8.98 -5.71 20.09
N LYS A 144 9.36 -6.35 18.99
CA LYS A 144 9.39 -5.70 17.66
C LYS A 144 8.00 -5.31 17.17
N LEU A 145 6.97 -6.07 17.48
CA LEU A 145 5.59 -5.66 17.18
C LEU A 145 5.14 -4.48 18.03
N ILE A 146 5.52 -4.45 19.33
CA ILE A 146 5.20 -3.35 20.24
C ILE A 146 5.89 -2.04 19.77
N GLU A 147 7.19 -2.11 19.48
CA GLU A 147 7.99 -0.97 19.05
C GLU A 147 7.56 -0.40 17.69
N SER A 148 7.09 -1.26 16.79
CA SER A 148 6.65 -0.88 15.43
C SER A 148 5.14 -0.74 15.33
N LEU A 149 4.44 -1.81 14.97
CA LEU A 149 3.02 -1.80 14.62
C LEU A 149 2.10 -1.35 15.76
N LEU A 150 2.33 -1.82 16.99
CA LEU A 150 1.46 -1.42 18.12
C LEU A 150 1.70 0.02 18.57
N SER A 151 2.88 0.60 18.29
CA SER A 151 3.17 2.02 18.60
C SER A 151 2.39 3.01 17.73
N ILE A 152 1.79 2.53 16.65
CA ILE A 152 1.00 3.31 15.68
C ILE A 152 -0.40 2.73 15.50
N ALA A 153 -0.83 1.83 16.37
CA ALA A 153 -2.13 1.17 16.25
C ALA A 153 -3.28 2.20 16.20
N PRO A 154 -4.27 2.01 15.33
CA PRO A 154 -5.47 2.84 15.31
C PRO A 154 -6.18 2.85 16.67
N SER A 155 -6.90 3.94 16.97
CA SER A 155 -7.65 4.07 18.22
C SER A 155 -8.53 2.85 18.50
N GLY A 156 -8.52 2.38 19.74
CA GLY A 156 -9.30 1.22 20.18
C GLY A 156 -8.79 -0.15 19.75
N MET A 157 -7.65 -0.23 19.05
CA MET A 157 -7.08 -1.49 18.57
C MET A 157 -5.77 -1.83 19.28
N ARG A 158 -5.69 -3.04 19.81
CA ARG A 158 -4.50 -3.56 20.52
C ARG A 158 -3.99 -4.87 19.94
N ARG A 159 -4.63 -5.36 18.88
CA ARG A 159 -4.28 -6.61 18.21
C ARG A 159 -3.89 -6.35 16.77
N VAL A 160 -2.85 -7.02 16.35
CA VAL A 160 -2.35 -6.94 14.98
C VAL A 160 -2.00 -8.34 14.49
N GLN A 161 -2.37 -8.62 13.25
CA GLN A 161 -1.96 -9.81 12.53
C GLN A 161 -1.11 -9.40 11.33
N THR A 162 0.15 -9.81 11.31
CA THR A 162 1.06 -9.52 10.19
C THR A 162 0.78 -10.43 9.00
N MET A 163 0.96 -9.89 7.79
CA MET A 163 0.76 -10.56 6.50
C MET A 163 1.85 -10.13 5.50
N ALA A 164 1.92 -10.78 4.35
CA ALA A 164 2.95 -10.51 3.35
C ALA A 164 2.69 -9.23 2.54
N CYS A 165 1.41 -8.90 2.26
CA CYS A 165 1.03 -7.76 1.43
C CYS A 165 -0.42 -7.34 1.68
N GLY A 166 -0.88 -6.25 1.03
CA GLY A 166 -2.25 -5.73 1.18
C GLY A 166 -3.34 -6.73 0.79
N SER A 167 -3.15 -7.50 -0.29
CA SER A 167 -4.12 -8.54 -0.66
C SER A 167 -4.23 -9.64 0.39
N CYS A 168 -3.09 -10.13 0.91
CA CYS A 168 -3.10 -11.09 2.03
C CYS A 168 -3.74 -10.51 3.29
N SER A 169 -3.54 -9.23 3.55
CA SER A 169 -4.13 -8.52 4.69
C SER A 169 -5.65 -8.50 4.59
N ASN A 170 -6.19 -8.02 3.47
CA ASN A 170 -7.63 -7.94 3.24
C ASN A 170 -8.29 -9.33 3.18
N GLU A 171 -7.69 -10.30 2.50
CA GLU A 171 -8.20 -11.66 2.42
C GLU A 171 -8.36 -12.31 3.82
N ASN A 172 -7.35 -12.15 4.69
CA ASN A 172 -7.42 -12.68 6.05
C ASN A 172 -8.29 -11.81 6.98
N ALA A 173 -8.41 -10.51 6.74
CA ALA A 173 -9.39 -9.66 7.40
C ALA A 173 -10.83 -10.12 7.09
N PHE A 174 -11.14 -10.45 5.84
CA PHE A 174 -12.45 -11.00 5.45
C PHE A 174 -12.72 -12.33 6.17
N LYS A 175 -11.74 -13.24 6.19
CA LYS A 175 -11.84 -14.50 6.97
C LYS A 175 -12.10 -14.24 8.45
N THR A 176 -11.42 -13.26 9.04
CA THR A 176 -11.62 -12.87 10.44
C THR A 176 -13.05 -12.39 10.68
N MET A 177 -13.60 -11.56 9.79
CA MET A 177 -15.00 -11.09 9.88
C MET A 177 -16.00 -12.25 9.72
N PHE A 178 -15.78 -13.18 8.79
CA PHE A 178 -16.62 -14.38 8.65
C PHE A 178 -16.60 -15.26 9.90
N ILE A 179 -15.40 -15.51 10.48
CA ILE A 179 -15.25 -16.30 11.72
C ILE A 179 -16.01 -15.64 12.88
N TRP A 180 -15.81 -14.33 13.05
CA TRP A 180 -16.49 -13.54 14.08
C TRP A 180 -18.02 -13.56 13.91
N TYR A 181 -18.51 -13.36 12.69
CA TYR A 181 -19.94 -13.36 12.39
C TYR A 181 -20.59 -14.71 12.74
N ARG A 182 -19.96 -15.82 12.32
CA ARG A 182 -20.44 -17.18 12.64
C ARG A 182 -20.36 -17.52 14.10
N ASN A 183 -19.32 -17.09 14.81
CA ASN A 183 -19.21 -17.28 16.26
C ASN A 183 -20.35 -16.57 17.00
N LYS A 184 -20.72 -15.35 16.58
CA LYS A 184 -21.90 -14.64 17.11
C LYS A 184 -23.19 -15.41 16.86
N GLU A 185 -23.41 -15.88 15.63
CA GLU A 185 -24.63 -16.64 15.28
C GLU A 185 -24.76 -17.93 16.11
N ARG A 186 -23.65 -18.60 16.41
CA ARG A 186 -23.62 -19.80 17.26
C ARG A 186 -23.74 -19.51 18.77
N GLY A 187 -23.76 -18.23 19.17
CA GLY A 187 -23.63 -17.87 20.60
C GLY A 187 -22.29 -18.33 21.21
N TYR A 188 -21.24 -18.36 20.40
CA TYR A 188 -19.87 -18.81 20.72
C TYR A 188 -19.75 -20.31 21.07
N ALA A 189 -20.75 -21.13 20.75
CA ALA A 189 -20.63 -22.57 20.83
C ALA A 189 -19.65 -23.15 19.78
N ASN A 190 -19.12 -24.35 20.05
CA ASN A 190 -18.31 -25.04 19.04
C ASN A 190 -19.16 -25.38 17.79
N PRO A 191 -18.54 -25.41 16.58
CA PRO A 191 -19.20 -25.94 15.40
C PRO A 191 -19.71 -27.36 15.64
N SER A 192 -20.89 -27.67 15.08
CA SER A 192 -21.45 -29.03 15.09
C SER A 192 -20.63 -29.97 14.19
N GLU A 193 -20.75 -31.29 14.40
CA GLU A 193 -20.12 -32.29 13.51
C GLU A 193 -20.56 -32.09 12.07
N HIS A 194 -21.85 -31.80 11.83
CA HIS A 194 -22.38 -31.53 10.50
C HIS A 194 -21.74 -30.30 9.84
N GLU A 195 -21.46 -29.23 10.58
CA GLU A 195 -20.71 -28.08 10.05
C GLU A 195 -19.25 -28.44 9.72
N VAL A 196 -18.62 -29.28 10.53
CA VAL A 196 -17.26 -29.77 10.27
C VAL A 196 -17.22 -30.64 9.02
N ASP A 197 -18.14 -31.58 8.87
CA ASP A 197 -18.20 -32.49 7.73
C ASP A 197 -18.50 -31.74 6.43
N THR A 198 -19.49 -30.84 6.45
CA THR A 198 -19.90 -30.10 5.25
C THR A 198 -18.86 -29.09 4.78
N CYS A 199 -18.04 -28.51 5.69
CA CYS A 199 -16.98 -27.58 5.26
C CYS A 199 -15.88 -28.30 4.46
N MET A 200 -15.64 -29.59 4.70
CA MET A 200 -14.63 -30.36 3.98
C MET A 200 -15.02 -30.68 2.52
N ILE A 201 -16.29 -30.52 2.18
CA ILE A 201 -16.82 -30.72 0.81
C ILE A 201 -17.39 -29.42 0.21
N ASN A 202 -17.02 -28.26 0.75
CA ASN A 202 -17.43 -26.93 0.29
C ASN A 202 -18.96 -26.69 0.32
N GLN A 203 -19.64 -27.25 1.33
CA GLN A 203 -21.10 -27.16 1.45
C GLN A 203 -21.53 -26.42 2.72
N SER A 204 -22.71 -25.80 2.65
CA SER A 204 -23.42 -25.28 3.80
C SER A 204 -23.88 -26.43 4.72
N PRO A 205 -23.95 -26.24 6.05
CA PRO A 205 -23.72 -25.01 6.78
C PRO A 205 -22.24 -24.73 7.17
N GLY A 206 -21.33 -25.66 6.94
CA GLY A 206 -19.91 -25.50 7.27
C GLY A 206 -19.19 -24.44 6.43
N CYS A 207 -19.55 -24.33 5.13
CA CYS A 207 -19.18 -23.20 4.26
C CYS A 207 -20.43 -22.34 4.02
N PRO A 208 -20.70 -21.34 4.87
CA PRO A 208 -21.91 -20.52 4.77
C PRO A 208 -21.83 -19.50 3.65
N ASP A 209 -22.97 -19.14 3.08
CA ASP A 209 -23.13 -18.08 2.08
C ASP A 209 -23.08 -16.68 2.72
N LEU A 210 -21.95 -16.34 3.36
CA LEU A 210 -21.71 -14.99 3.86
C LEU A 210 -21.16 -14.07 2.78
N SER A 211 -21.34 -12.76 2.94
CA SER A 211 -20.88 -11.77 1.97
C SER A 211 -20.13 -10.61 2.63
N ILE A 212 -19.32 -9.93 1.81
CA ILE A 212 -18.65 -8.66 2.14
C ILE A 212 -19.22 -7.59 1.21
N LEU A 213 -19.77 -6.51 1.76
CA LEU A 213 -20.19 -5.35 0.98
C LEU A 213 -18.97 -4.49 0.64
N SER A 214 -18.84 -4.15 -0.63
CA SER A 214 -17.80 -3.26 -1.15
C SER A 214 -18.42 -2.16 -2.04
N PHE A 215 -17.59 -1.29 -2.59
CA PHE A 215 -18.04 -0.12 -3.34
C PHE A 215 -17.58 -0.17 -4.80
N MET A 216 -18.43 0.34 -5.71
CA MET A 216 -18.05 0.51 -7.11
C MET A 216 -16.82 1.42 -7.21
N GLY A 217 -15.81 1.01 -7.99
CA GLY A 217 -14.54 1.69 -8.11
C GLY A 217 -13.48 1.30 -7.07
N ALA A 218 -13.83 0.52 -6.03
CA ALA A 218 -12.89 0.09 -4.99
C ALA A 218 -11.77 -0.82 -5.50
N PHE A 219 -10.65 -0.83 -4.78
CA PHE A 219 -9.54 -1.76 -5.01
C PHE A 219 -8.99 -2.29 -3.67
N HIS A 220 -9.24 -3.57 -3.40
CA HIS A 220 -8.79 -4.22 -2.16
C HIS A 220 -7.79 -5.36 -2.39
N GLY A 221 -7.33 -5.56 -3.61
CA GLY A 221 -6.38 -6.59 -4.00
C GLY A 221 -6.89 -7.48 -5.13
N ARG A 222 -6.09 -8.50 -5.49
CA ARG A 222 -6.35 -9.38 -6.65
C ARG A 222 -6.31 -10.87 -6.33
N THR A 223 -6.28 -11.29 -5.07
CA THR A 223 -6.63 -12.66 -4.65
C THR A 223 -8.13 -12.86 -4.81
N LEU A 224 -8.64 -14.08 -4.88
CA LEU A 224 -10.03 -14.35 -5.30
C LEU A 224 -11.07 -13.61 -4.45
N GLY A 225 -10.95 -13.61 -3.12
CA GLY A 225 -11.88 -12.88 -2.25
C GLY A 225 -11.70 -11.37 -2.36
N CYS A 226 -10.46 -10.87 -2.39
CA CYS A 226 -10.19 -9.45 -2.62
C CYS A 226 -10.67 -8.98 -4.00
N LEU A 227 -10.56 -9.85 -5.02
CA LEU A 227 -11.01 -9.53 -6.37
C LEU A 227 -12.53 -9.39 -6.44
N ALA A 228 -13.27 -10.15 -5.61
CA ALA A 228 -14.72 -9.99 -5.47
C ALA A 228 -15.14 -8.63 -4.86
N THR A 229 -14.21 -7.93 -4.20
CA THR A 229 -14.41 -6.58 -3.64
C THR A 229 -13.67 -5.48 -4.43
N THR A 230 -13.00 -5.85 -5.54
CA THR A 230 -12.27 -4.91 -6.42
C THR A 230 -13.09 -4.63 -7.67
N HIS A 231 -13.43 -3.35 -7.91
CA HIS A 231 -14.32 -2.90 -8.98
C HIS A 231 -13.78 -1.69 -9.74
N SER A 232 -12.46 -1.45 -9.66
CA SER A 232 -11.81 -0.28 -10.24
C SER A 232 -11.61 -0.38 -11.75
N LYS A 233 -11.33 -1.58 -12.29
CA LYS A 233 -11.12 -1.81 -13.74
C LYS A 233 -11.53 -3.24 -14.13
N ALA A 234 -12.18 -3.38 -15.25
CA ALA A 234 -12.62 -4.70 -15.78
C ALA A 234 -11.44 -5.66 -16.00
N ILE A 235 -10.30 -5.13 -16.50
CA ILE A 235 -9.10 -5.95 -16.76
C ILE A 235 -8.53 -6.65 -15.53
N HIS A 236 -8.88 -6.21 -14.32
CA HIS A 236 -8.43 -6.84 -13.09
C HIS A 236 -9.12 -8.17 -12.81
N LYS A 237 -10.33 -8.40 -13.35
CA LYS A 237 -11.22 -9.49 -12.95
C LYS A 237 -11.92 -10.23 -14.08
N LEU A 238 -11.76 -9.76 -15.33
CA LEU A 238 -12.34 -10.42 -16.48
C LEU A 238 -11.90 -11.91 -16.53
N ASP A 239 -12.83 -12.82 -16.78
CA ASP A 239 -12.65 -14.28 -16.87
C ASP A 239 -12.32 -14.99 -15.53
N ILE A 240 -12.32 -14.27 -14.39
CA ILE A 240 -12.04 -14.84 -13.07
C ILE A 240 -13.37 -15.07 -12.32
N PRO A 241 -13.65 -16.28 -11.82
CA PRO A 241 -14.82 -16.56 -10.99
C PRO A 241 -14.87 -15.65 -9.75
N SER A 242 -16.05 -15.19 -9.36
CA SER A 242 -16.25 -14.27 -8.27
C SER A 242 -17.39 -14.70 -7.35
N PHE A 243 -17.38 -14.24 -6.11
CA PHE A 243 -18.49 -14.39 -5.18
C PHE A 243 -19.61 -13.39 -5.51
N ASP A 244 -20.87 -13.81 -5.34
CA ASP A 244 -22.05 -12.92 -5.44
C ASP A 244 -22.18 -12.09 -4.15
N TRP A 245 -21.34 -11.07 -4.02
CA TRP A 245 -21.31 -10.16 -2.90
C TRP A 245 -21.85 -8.77 -3.29
N PRO A 246 -22.49 -8.02 -2.34
CA PRO A 246 -23.10 -6.75 -2.68
C PRO A 246 -22.09 -5.67 -3.02
N ILE A 247 -22.40 -4.85 -4.02
CA ILE A 247 -21.59 -3.73 -4.50
C ILE A 247 -22.43 -2.48 -4.42
N ALA A 248 -22.07 -1.56 -3.50
CA ALA A 248 -22.74 -0.28 -3.33
C ALA A 248 -22.10 0.82 -4.21
N PRO A 249 -22.81 1.89 -4.54
CA PRO A 249 -22.20 3.06 -5.16
C PRO A 249 -21.29 3.78 -4.17
N PHE A 250 -20.16 4.33 -4.66
CA PHE A 250 -19.36 5.30 -3.92
C PHE A 250 -19.74 6.71 -4.35
N PRO A 251 -19.79 7.72 -3.45
CA PRO A 251 -20.22 9.07 -3.81
C PRO A 251 -19.38 9.69 -4.93
N LYS A 252 -20.06 10.32 -5.90
CA LYS A 252 -19.43 11.05 -7.01
C LYS A 252 -19.54 12.55 -6.74
N LEU A 253 -18.63 13.06 -5.91
CA LEU A 253 -18.66 14.46 -5.50
C LEU A 253 -18.36 15.41 -6.66
N GLN A 254 -19.07 16.54 -6.67
CA GLN A 254 -18.82 17.68 -7.56
C GLN A 254 -17.82 18.64 -6.92
N TYR A 255 -17.02 19.30 -7.74
CA TYR A 255 -15.96 20.23 -7.34
C TYR A 255 -16.13 21.60 -8.01
N PRO A 256 -15.78 22.70 -7.34
CA PRO A 256 -15.21 22.78 -5.98
C PRO A 256 -16.25 22.37 -4.90
N LEU A 257 -15.78 21.74 -3.83
CA LEU A 257 -16.68 21.17 -2.81
C LEU A 257 -17.56 22.22 -2.14
N GLU A 258 -17.03 23.43 -1.95
CA GLU A 258 -17.71 24.57 -1.30
C GLU A 258 -18.88 25.12 -2.13
N GLU A 259 -18.89 24.92 -3.44
CA GLU A 259 -19.97 25.37 -4.32
C GLU A 259 -21.11 24.35 -4.44
N PHE A 260 -20.80 23.06 -4.21
CA PHE A 260 -21.74 21.94 -4.39
C PHE A 260 -22.11 21.23 -3.08
N VAL A 261 -22.13 21.94 -1.97
CA VAL A 261 -22.36 21.36 -0.63
C VAL A 261 -23.67 20.58 -0.54
N ARG A 262 -24.76 21.13 -1.09
CA ARG A 262 -26.07 20.50 -1.06
C ARG A 262 -26.16 19.27 -1.95
N GLU A 263 -25.66 19.38 -3.18
CA GLU A 263 -25.67 18.32 -4.19
C GLU A 263 -24.82 17.14 -3.71
N ASN A 264 -23.65 17.41 -3.14
CA ASN A 264 -22.76 16.41 -2.59
C ASN A 264 -23.38 15.70 -1.38
N ALA A 265 -24.04 16.45 -0.47
CA ALA A 265 -24.75 15.83 0.66
C ALA A 265 -25.91 14.92 0.21
N GLN A 266 -26.64 15.30 -0.85
CA GLN A 266 -27.70 14.47 -1.43
C GLN A 266 -27.14 13.19 -2.06
N GLU A 267 -26.01 13.28 -2.79
CA GLU A 267 -25.35 12.14 -3.40
C GLU A 267 -24.85 11.15 -2.33
N GLU A 268 -24.24 11.66 -1.26
CA GLU A 268 -23.80 10.84 -0.13
C GLU A 268 -24.98 10.14 0.56
N ALA A 269 -26.08 10.86 0.80
CA ALA A 269 -27.28 10.29 1.40
C ALA A 269 -27.88 9.17 0.53
N ARG A 270 -27.97 9.37 -0.79
CA ARG A 270 -28.42 8.36 -1.75
C ARG A 270 -27.54 7.10 -1.72
N CYS A 271 -26.22 7.27 -1.68
CA CYS A 271 -25.30 6.14 -1.58
C CYS A 271 -25.48 5.34 -0.28
N LEU A 272 -25.71 6.03 0.84
CA LEU A 272 -25.94 5.39 2.15
C LEU A 272 -27.27 4.62 2.21
N GLU A 273 -28.34 5.16 1.62
CA GLU A 273 -29.63 4.46 1.48
C GLU A 273 -29.44 3.15 0.70
N GLU A 274 -28.71 3.19 -0.42
CA GLU A 274 -28.46 1.99 -1.24
C GLU A 274 -27.58 0.96 -0.52
N VAL A 275 -26.61 1.39 0.32
CA VAL A 275 -25.86 0.48 1.19
C VAL A 275 -26.81 -0.28 2.13
N GLU A 276 -27.73 0.43 2.78
CA GLU A 276 -28.67 -0.20 3.71
C GLU A 276 -29.63 -1.16 3.00
N ASP A 277 -30.17 -0.78 1.84
CA ASP A 277 -31.03 -1.61 1.00
C ASP A 277 -30.31 -2.88 0.55
N LEU A 278 -29.05 -2.78 0.14
CA LEU A 278 -28.24 -3.95 -0.25
C LEU A 278 -28.02 -4.91 0.92
N ILE A 279 -27.76 -4.43 2.12
CA ILE A 279 -27.60 -5.27 3.31
C ILE A 279 -28.88 -6.06 3.58
N VAL A 280 -30.04 -5.39 3.53
CA VAL A 280 -31.36 -6.03 3.71
C VAL A 280 -31.63 -7.06 2.61
N LYS A 281 -31.39 -6.69 1.35
CA LYS A 281 -31.61 -7.55 0.18
C LYS A 281 -30.73 -8.82 0.22
N TRP A 282 -29.45 -8.70 0.59
CA TRP A 282 -28.57 -9.88 0.67
C TRP A 282 -28.94 -10.80 1.84
N ARG A 283 -29.39 -10.23 2.96
CA ARG A 283 -29.95 -11.04 4.04
C ARG A 283 -31.18 -11.84 3.61
N GLN A 284 -32.10 -11.23 2.84
CA GLN A 284 -33.26 -11.92 2.26
C GLN A 284 -32.88 -13.03 1.27
N LYS A 285 -31.77 -12.88 0.54
CA LYS A 285 -31.20 -13.91 -0.32
C LYS A 285 -30.54 -15.06 0.44
N GLY A 286 -30.46 -15.02 1.76
CA GLY A 286 -29.73 -16.01 2.56
C GLY A 286 -28.20 -15.85 2.53
N LYS A 287 -27.72 -14.66 2.11
CA LYS A 287 -26.29 -14.32 2.00
C LYS A 287 -25.95 -13.10 2.86
N PRO A 288 -26.15 -13.16 4.19
CA PRO A 288 -26.02 -11.96 5.04
C PRO A 288 -24.62 -11.33 4.93
N VAL A 289 -24.59 -10.00 5.06
CA VAL A 289 -23.37 -9.21 5.02
C VAL A 289 -22.66 -9.32 6.35
N ALA A 290 -21.51 -9.99 6.40
CA ALA A 290 -20.68 -10.14 7.59
C ALA A 290 -19.83 -8.88 7.86
N GLY A 291 -19.46 -8.15 6.81
CA GLY A 291 -18.68 -6.93 6.93
C GLY A 291 -18.79 -6.01 5.72
N ILE A 292 -18.43 -4.75 5.95
CA ILE A 292 -18.33 -3.70 4.94
C ILE A 292 -16.84 -3.32 4.84
N VAL A 293 -16.28 -3.28 3.63
CA VAL A 293 -14.90 -2.82 3.39
C VAL A 293 -14.90 -1.54 2.59
N ILE A 294 -14.08 -0.56 3.02
CA ILE A 294 -13.98 0.75 2.37
C ILE A 294 -12.57 1.34 2.48
N GLU A 295 -12.15 2.07 1.44
CA GLU A 295 -10.92 2.88 1.44
C GLU A 295 -11.23 4.29 1.99
N PRO A 296 -10.35 4.94 2.79
CA PRO A 296 -10.51 6.34 3.18
C PRO A 296 -10.56 7.31 2.02
N ILE A 297 -9.76 7.06 1.00
CA ILE A 297 -9.82 7.69 -0.31
C ILE A 297 -9.79 6.55 -1.32
N GLN A 298 -10.81 6.45 -2.15
CA GLN A 298 -10.91 5.39 -3.15
C GLN A 298 -9.86 5.62 -4.24
N ALA A 299 -8.67 5.00 -4.05
CA ALA A 299 -7.46 5.37 -4.75
C ALA A 299 -7.44 4.94 -6.23
N GLU A 300 -7.47 3.63 -6.51
CA GLU A 300 -7.37 3.10 -7.87
C GLU A 300 -8.60 3.45 -8.72
N GLY A 301 -9.74 3.66 -8.08
CA GLY A 301 -10.99 4.08 -8.73
C GLY A 301 -11.00 5.53 -9.23
N GLY A 302 -9.99 6.32 -8.88
CA GLY A 302 -9.88 7.71 -9.36
C GLY A 302 -9.66 8.77 -8.27
N ASP A 303 -9.07 8.42 -7.14
CA ASP A 303 -8.91 9.30 -5.98
C ASP A 303 -10.24 9.96 -5.58
N ASN A 304 -11.25 9.13 -5.41
CA ASN A 304 -12.58 9.59 -5.03
C ASN A 304 -12.65 9.81 -3.51
N HIS A 305 -13.17 10.97 -3.12
CA HIS A 305 -13.33 11.38 -1.74
C HIS A 305 -14.81 11.31 -1.31
N ALA A 306 -15.04 11.20 -0.01
CA ALA A 306 -16.32 11.42 0.63
C ALA A 306 -16.13 12.26 1.91
N SER A 307 -17.21 12.82 2.44
CA SER A 307 -17.14 13.63 3.64
C SER A 307 -16.94 12.78 4.90
N PRO A 308 -16.38 13.34 5.99
CA PRO A 308 -16.34 12.65 7.30
C PRO A 308 -17.72 12.18 7.77
N ASP A 309 -18.77 12.95 7.48
CA ASP A 309 -20.16 12.62 7.82
C ASP A 309 -20.65 11.34 7.11
N PHE A 310 -20.29 11.17 5.82
CA PHE A 310 -20.57 9.94 5.08
C PHE A 310 -19.98 8.71 5.79
N PHE A 311 -18.71 8.74 6.17
CA PHE A 311 -18.05 7.60 6.82
C PHE A 311 -18.62 7.33 8.23
N SER A 312 -18.97 8.38 8.97
CA SER A 312 -19.62 8.28 10.28
C SER A 312 -21.00 7.59 10.17
N LYS A 313 -21.80 8.02 9.20
CA LYS A 313 -23.12 7.40 8.92
C LYS A 313 -22.96 5.95 8.43
N LEU A 314 -21.98 5.67 7.57
CA LEU A 314 -21.70 4.31 7.11
C LEU A 314 -21.31 3.39 8.27
N ARG A 315 -20.47 3.88 9.20
CA ARG A 315 -20.14 3.15 10.44
C ARG A 315 -21.38 2.83 11.27
N ASN A 316 -22.32 3.79 11.39
CA ASN A 316 -23.59 3.60 12.11
C ASN A 316 -24.48 2.55 11.41
N ILE A 317 -24.54 2.53 10.09
CA ILE A 317 -25.26 1.50 9.31
C ILE A 317 -24.64 0.14 9.58
N ALA A 318 -23.32 -0.01 9.51
CA ALA A 318 -22.65 -1.26 9.82
C ALA A 318 -23.03 -1.79 11.22
N ARG A 319 -22.97 -0.93 12.24
CA ARG A 319 -23.36 -1.26 13.61
C ARG A 319 -24.84 -1.65 13.73
N LYS A 320 -25.74 -0.89 13.12
CA LYS A 320 -27.20 -1.16 13.11
C LYS A 320 -27.51 -2.56 12.58
N HIS A 321 -26.81 -3.00 11.54
CA HIS A 321 -27.04 -4.28 10.88
C HIS A 321 -26.17 -5.41 11.38
N GLY A 322 -25.29 -5.16 12.37
CA GLY A 322 -24.39 -6.16 12.95
C GLY A 322 -23.27 -6.62 12.03
N CYS A 323 -22.89 -5.79 11.05
CA CYS A 323 -21.76 -6.00 10.15
C CYS A 323 -20.49 -5.46 10.78
N ALA A 324 -19.35 -6.13 10.57
CA ALA A 324 -18.04 -5.57 10.90
C ALA A 324 -17.69 -4.43 9.94
N PHE A 325 -17.01 -3.39 10.44
CA PHE A 325 -16.58 -2.24 9.65
C PHE A 325 -15.06 -2.31 9.43
N HIS A 326 -14.66 -2.58 8.19
CA HIS A 326 -13.27 -2.75 7.79
C HIS A 326 -12.80 -1.54 6.96
N VAL A 327 -11.78 -0.85 7.44
CA VAL A 327 -11.13 0.25 6.73
C VAL A 327 -9.85 -0.26 6.08
N ASP A 328 -9.77 -0.15 4.76
CA ASP A 328 -8.58 -0.49 3.98
C ASP A 328 -7.64 0.72 3.87
N GLU A 329 -6.62 0.73 4.71
CA GLU A 329 -5.57 1.76 4.76
C GLU A 329 -4.30 1.36 3.98
N VAL A 330 -4.40 0.37 3.11
CA VAL A 330 -3.24 -0.14 2.36
C VAL A 330 -2.54 0.95 1.56
N GLN A 331 -3.26 1.93 1.03
CA GLN A 331 -2.65 3.03 0.28
C GLN A 331 -2.62 4.36 1.04
N THR A 332 -3.59 4.63 1.89
CA THR A 332 -3.73 5.89 2.64
C THR A 332 -2.96 5.89 3.96
N GLY A 333 -2.69 4.73 4.53
CA GLY A 333 -1.94 4.59 5.78
C GLY A 333 -0.45 4.91 5.66
N GLY A 334 0.18 5.25 6.78
CA GLY A 334 1.61 5.54 6.88
C GLY A 334 1.98 7.02 6.68
N GLY A 335 1.03 7.95 6.86
CA GLY A 335 1.33 9.37 6.99
C GLY A 335 1.06 10.24 5.77
N THR A 336 0.73 9.66 4.63
CA THR A 336 0.63 10.38 3.34
C THR A 336 -0.50 11.42 3.29
N THR A 337 -1.50 11.33 4.19
CA THR A 337 -2.62 12.29 4.31
C THR A 337 -2.36 13.41 5.32
N GLY A 338 -1.17 13.46 5.96
CA GLY A 338 -0.85 14.38 7.03
C GLY A 338 -1.22 13.87 8.44
N LYS A 339 -2.04 12.83 8.53
CA LYS A 339 -2.23 11.99 9.71
C LYS A 339 -1.67 10.60 9.44
N PHE A 340 -1.38 9.81 10.49
CA PHE A 340 -0.76 8.50 10.28
C PHE A 340 -1.71 7.56 9.54
N TRP A 341 -3.01 7.56 9.91
CA TRP A 341 -4.09 6.85 9.24
C TRP A 341 -5.05 7.82 8.56
N GLY A 342 -5.46 7.52 7.33
CA GLY A 342 -6.39 8.36 6.59
C GLY A 342 -7.75 8.51 7.26
N HIS A 343 -8.25 7.45 7.89
CA HIS A 343 -9.54 7.48 8.59
C HIS A 343 -9.54 8.32 9.90
N GLU A 344 -8.38 8.73 10.42
CA GLU A 344 -8.32 9.67 11.54
C GLU A 344 -8.94 11.03 11.21
N HIS A 345 -9.04 11.38 9.92
CA HIS A 345 -9.73 12.59 9.47
C HIS A 345 -11.25 12.54 9.63
N TRP A 346 -11.82 11.35 9.83
CA TRP A 346 -13.26 11.21 9.98
C TRP A 346 -13.79 11.57 11.37
N GLY A 347 -12.94 11.48 12.41
CA GLY A 347 -13.33 11.77 13.79
C GLY A 347 -14.41 10.82 14.32
N LEU A 348 -14.32 9.52 14.02
CA LEU A 348 -15.31 8.53 14.46
C LEU A 348 -15.35 8.41 15.98
N ASP A 349 -16.54 8.53 16.57
CA ASP A 349 -16.78 8.26 17.99
C ASP A 349 -16.62 6.76 18.31
N ASP A 350 -17.07 5.90 17.39
CA ASP A 350 -16.94 4.43 17.47
C ASP A 350 -15.93 3.96 16.40
N PRO A 351 -14.69 3.58 16.79
CA PRO A 351 -13.66 3.18 15.86
C PRO A 351 -14.04 2.01 14.94
N ALA A 352 -13.29 1.82 13.85
CA ALA A 352 -13.43 0.66 12.98
C ALA A 352 -13.22 -0.65 13.74
N ASP A 353 -13.74 -1.75 13.20
CA ASP A 353 -13.56 -3.09 13.76
C ASP A 353 -12.28 -3.75 13.25
N VAL A 354 -11.90 -3.44 12.00
CA VAL A 354 -10.70 -3.92 11.32
C VAL A 354 -10.05 -2.78 10.54
N VAL A 355 -8.73 -2.68 10.56
CA VAL A 355 -7.94 -1.75 9.74
C VAL A 355 -6.81 -2.50 9.09
N SER A 356 -6.81 -2.67 7.78
CA SER A 356 -5.73 -3.30 7.03
C SER A 356 -4.68 -2.29 6.56
N PHE A 357 -3.44 -2.75 6.42
CA PHE A 357 -2.32 -1.92 6.02
C PHE A 357 -1.30 -2.68 5.17
N SER A 358 -0.50 -1.93 4.40
CA SER A 358 0.67 -2.42 3.66
C SER A 358 1.49 -1.23 3.13
N LYS A 359 2.09 -1.36 1.94
CA LYS A 359 2.80 -0.30 1.17
C LYS A 359 3.82 0.47 2.01
N LYS A 360 3.54 1.73 2.41
CA LYS A 360 4.47 2.58 3.19
C LYS A 360 4.89 1.97 4.54
N LEU A 361 4.12 1.02 5.07
CA LEU A 361 4.50 0.28 6.27
C LEU A 361 5.46 -0.88 5.98
N LEU A 362 5.88 -1.09 4.73
CA LEU A 362 6.82 -2.11 4.24
C LEU A 362 6.39 -3.57 4.49
N THR A 363 5.50 -3.81 5.41
CA THR A 363 4.88 -5.11 5.71
C THR A 363 3.38 -5.02 5.51
N GLY A 364 2.71 -6.16 5.28
CA GLY A 364 1.27 -6.25 5.32
C GLY A 364 0.76 -6.64 6.69
N GLY A 365 -0.54 -6.46 6.91
CA GLY A 365 -1.22 -6.87 8.13
C GLY A 365 -2.56 -6.17 8.29
N TYR A 366 -3.22 -6.50 9.39
CA TYR A 366 -4.42 -5.80 9.81
C TYR A 366 -4.52 -5.77 11.33
N TYR A 367 -5.04 -4.65 11.84
CA TYR A 367 -5.47 -4.51 13.22
C TYR A 367 -6.93 -4.95 13.34
N HIS A 368 -7.31 -5.43 14.50
CA HIS A 368 -8.69 -5.76 14.80
C HIS A 368 -9.02 -5.56 16.28
N ARG A 369 -10.30 -5.38 16.59
CA ARG A 369 -10.80 -5.32 17.96
C ARG A 369 -10.72 -6.69 18.63
N ASP A 370 -10.75 -6.70 19.95
CA ASP A 370 -10.64 -7.93 20.77
C ASP A 370 -11.72 -8.95 20.44
N GLU A 371 -12.95 -8.48 20.11
CA GLU A 371 -14.09 -9.33 19.79
C GLU A 371 -13.92 -10.12 18.49
N LEU A 372 -13.06 -9.64 17.58
CA LEU A 372 -12.78 -10.31 16.31
C LEU A 372 -11.59 -11.28 16.40
N LYS A 373 -11.00 -11.48 17.58
CA LYS A 373 -9.90 -12.43 17.75
C LYS A 373 -10.36 -13.83 17.33
N PRO A 374 -9.68 -14.51 16.39
CA PRO A 374 -9.96 -15.89 16.04
C PRO A 374 -9.89 -16.79 17.28
N ASP A 375 -10.91 -17.61 17.47
CA ASP A 375 -11.07 -18.47 18.65
C ASP A 375 -10.15 -19.69 18.67
N LYS A 376 -9.69 -20.15 17.50
CA LYS A 376 -8.88 -21.36 17.34
C LYS A 376 -7.62 -21.08 16.51
N PRO A 377 -6.52 -21.83 16.77
CA PRO A 377 -5.29 -21.75 15.99
C PRO A 377 -5.56 -22.19 14.53
N TYR A 378 -4.68 -21.78 13.63
CA TYR A 378 -4.66 -22.11 12.19
C TYR A 378 -5.83 -21.57 11.34
N ARG A 379 -6.86 -20.98 11.92
CA ARG A 379 -7.99 -20.41 11.13
C ARG A 379 -7.55 -19.20 10.31
N ILE A 380 -6.68 -18.35 10.86
CA ILE A 380 -6.00 -17.25 10.17
C ILE A 380 -4.52 -17.62 10.11
N PHE A 381 -4.10 -18.11 8.96
CA PHE A 381 -2.75 -18.63 8.79
C PHE A 381 -2.32 -18.67 7.33
N ASN A 382 -1.06 -18.40 7.08
CA ASN A 382 -0.29 -18.80 5.91
C ASN A 382 1.17 -19.08 6.35
N THR A 383 2.00 -19.65 5.49
CA THR A 383 3.30 -20.20 5.88
C THR A 383 4.17 -19.22 6.65
N TRP A 384 4.29 -17.97 6.18
CA TRP A 384 5.21 -17.00 6.79
C TRP A 384 4.54 -15.94 7.65
N MET A 385 3.31 -15.54 7.35
CA MET A 385 2.55 -14.51 8.08
C MET A 385 3.30 -13.18 8.22
N GLY A 386 4.04 -12.79 7.20
CA GLY A 386 4.86 -11.59 7.16
C GLY A 386 6.35 -11.87 7.03
N ASP A 387 7.16 -10.87 7.37
CA ASP A 387 8.62 -10.91 7.29
C ASP A 387 9.23 -10.05 8.42
N PRO A 388 9.97 -10.63 9.38
CA PRO A 388 10.57 -9.88 10.48
C PRO A 388 11.53 -8.78 10.03
N SER A 389 12.20 -8.95 8.88
CA SER A 389 13.11 -7.93 8.34
C SER A 389 12.37 -6.64 7.98
N LYS A 390 11.11 -6.74 7.57
CA LYS A 390 10.26 -5.58 7.27
C LYS A 390 9.86 -4.84 8.53
N ASN A 391 9.66 -5.53 9.65
CA ASN A 391 9.40 -4.89 10.94
C ASN A 391 10.61 -4.11 11.46
N LEU A 392 11.85 -4.61 11.22
CA LEU A 392 13.07 -3.86 11.53
C LEU A 392 13.12 -2.54 10.73
N PHE A 393 12.89 -2.60 9.44
CA PHE A 393 12.83 -1.39 8.60
C PHE A 393 11.71 -0.45 9.03
N LEU A 394 10.53 -0.99 9.33
CA LEU A 394 9.40 -0.18 9.77
C LEU A 394 9.72 0.58 11.07
N SER A 395 10.35 -0.07 12.05
CA SER A 395 10.77 0.60 13.30
C SER A 395 11.63 1.81 13.00
N GLU A 396 12.59 1.70 12.07
CA GLU A 396 13.45 2.82 11.71
C GLU A 396 12.71 3.87 10.87
N VAL A 397 11.81 3.49 9.97
CA VAL A 397 10.92 4.44 9.27
C VAL A 397 10.13 5.28 10.28
N LEU A 398 9.55 4.66 11.30
CA LEU A 398 8.80 5.36 12.35
C LEU A 398 9.69 6.31 13.15
N ASN A 399 10.94 5.92 13.43
CA ASN A 399 11.92 6.78 14.08
C ASN A 399 12.24 8.03 13.23
N VAL A 400 12.41 7.85 11.91
CA VAL A 400 12.63 8.97 10.97
C VAL A 400 11.39 9.87 10.93
N ILE A 401 10.18 9.31 10.82
CA ILE A 401 8.94 10.08 10.81
C ILE A 401 8.83 10.98 12.04
N ARG A 402 9.12 10.44 13.23
CA ARG A 402 9.06 11.18 14.49
C ARG A 402 10.18 12.22 14.61
N ARG A 403 11.42 11.81 14.34
CA ARG A 403 12.61 12.69 14.48
C ARG A 403 12.56 13.89 13.54
N GLU A 404 12.07 13.69 12.32
CA GLU A 404 12.02 14.71 11.27
C GLU A 404 10.65 15.38 11.13
N ASN A 405 9.71 15.05 12.03
CA ASN A 405 8.33 15.56 12.02
C ASN A 405 7.66 15.48 10.64
N LEU A 406 7.78 14.31 9.98
CA LEU A 406 7.40 14.16 8.58
C LEU A 406 5.89 14.34 8.32
N LEU A 407 5.02 14.13 9.30
CA LEU A 407 3.58 14.38 9.12
C LEU A 407 3.29 15.87 8.89
N GLU A 408 4.06 16.75 9.55
CA GLU A 408 3.96 18.19 9.30
C GLU A 408 4.56 18.58 7.94
N VAL A 409 5.68 17.95 7.54
CA VAL A 409 6.26 18.13 6.20
C VAL A 409 5.23 17.76 5.13
N VAL A 410 4.56 16.61 5.27
CA VAL A 410 3.49 16.15 4.38
C VAL A 410 2.33 17.16 4.33
N THR A 411 1.92 17.68 5.48
CA THR A 411 0.82 18.66 5.54
C THR A 411 1.17 19.95 4.79
N ARG A 412 2.38 20.51 5.00
CA ARG A 412 2.83 21.72 4.31
C ARG A 412 3.04 21.51 2.82
N SER A 413 3.78 20.47 2.45
CA SER A 413 4.02 20.13 1.03
C SER A 413 2.73 19.78 0.31
N GLY A 414 1.81 19.09 0.98
CA GLY A 414 0.49 18.76 0.44
C GLY A 414 -0.37 19.99 0.17
N LYS A 415 -0.37 20.95 1.10
CA LYS A 415 -1.06 22.24 0.91
C LYS A 415 -0.49 23.01 -0.28
N ALA A 416 0.83 23.08 -0.41
CA ALA A 416 1.51 23.72 -1.53
C ALA A 416 1.20 23.01 -2.86
N LEU A 417 1.21 21.67 -2.86
CA LEU A 417 0.90 20.86 -4.04
C LEU A 417 -0.55 21.10 -4.50
N LEU A 418 -1.51 20.98 -3.59
CA LEU A 418 -2.92 21.15 -3.91
C LEU A 418 -3.22 22.57 -4.43
N GLN A 419 -2.64 23.59 -3.78
CA GLN A 419 -2.77 24.99 -4.26
C GLN A 419 -2.16 25.18 -5.66
N GLY A 420 -1.01 24.57 -5.92
CA GLY A 420 -0.39 24.59 -7.25
C GLY A 420 -1.24 23.89 -8.31
N LEU A 421 -1.88 22.77 -7.97
CA LEU A 421 -2.81 22.07 -8.86
C LEU A 421 -4.06 22.92 -9.18
N TYR A 422 -4.61 23.65 -8.18
CA TYR A 422 -5.70 24.61 -8.44
C TYR A 422 -5.26 25.74 -9.36
N THR A 423 -4.06 26.24 -9.18
CA THR A 423 -3.50 27.29 -10.08
C THR A 423 -3.39 26.77 -11.52
N LEU A 424 -2.84 25.55 -11.72
CA LEU A 424 -2.75 24.93 -13.04
C LEU A 424 -4.14 24.66 -13.65
N GLN A 425 -5.09 24.18 -12.85
CA GLN A 425 -6.47 23.98 -13.30
C GLN A 425 -7.12 25.27 -13.77
N THR A 426 -6.92 26.39 -13.05
CA THR A 426 -7.43 27.70 -13.44
C THR A 426 -6.75 28.22 -14.72
N GLN A 427 -5.47 27.94 -14.89
CA GLN A 427 -4.70 28.34 -16.07
C GLN A 427 -5.04 27.51 -17.33
N TYR A 428 -5.39 26.22 -17.13
CA TYR A 428 -5.69 25.25 -18.19
C TYR A 428 -7.06 24.59 -18.02
N PRO A 429 -8.17 25.36 -17.95
CA PRO A 429 -9.49 24.83 -17.59
C PRO A 429 -10.08 23.85 -18.63
N HIS A 430 -9.59 23.87 -19.88
CA HIS A 430 -10.00 22.92 -20.92
C HIS A 430 -9.27 21.58 -20.86
N ILE A 431 -8.15 21.53 -20.11
CA ILE A 431 -7.30 20.34 -19.99
C ILE A 431 -7.50 19.69 -18.61
N LEU A 432 -7.57 20.49 -17.54
CA LEU A 432 -7.54 20.03 -16.15
C LEU A 432 -8.82 20.39 -15.38
N SER A 433 -9.22 19.49 -14.50
CA SER A 433 -10.38 19.68 -13.62
C SER A 433 -10.23 18.89 -12.33
N ARG A 434 -11.09 19.17 -11.34
CA ARG A 434 -11.26 18.40 -10.12
C ARG A 434 -9.93 18.16 -9.36
N ALA A 435 -9.09 19.18 -9.21
CA ALA A 435 -7.95 19.13 -8.30
C ALA A 435 -8.45 18.83 -6.88
N ARG A 436 -7.87 17.82 -6.22
CA ARG A 436 -8.30 17.32 -4.91
C ARG A 436 -7.15 16.64 -4.18
N GLY A 437 -7.28 16.47 -2.88
CA GLY A 437 -6.27 15.76 -2.11
C GLY A 437 -6.30 16.05 -0.62
N GLN A 438 -5.51 15.28 0.10
CA GLN A 438 -5.31 15.38 1.54
C GLN A 438 -3.86 15.03 1.88
N GLY A 439 -3.13 15.95 2.54
CA GLY A 439 -1.68 15.85 2.60
C GLY A 439 -1.07 15.82 1.19
N THR A 440 -0.09 14.97 0.96
CA THR A 440 0.51 14.76 -0.38
C THR A 440 -0.21 13.71 -1.23
N PHE A 441 -1.28 13.13 -0.72
CA PHE A 441 -2.17 12.25 -1.47
C PHE A 441 -3.12 13.10 -2.31
N CYS A 442 -2.64 13.53 -3.48
CA CYS A 442 -3.33 14.48 -4.35
C CYS A 442 -3.60 13.88 -5.73
N ALA A 443 -4.58 14.46 -6.41
CA ALA A 443 -4.94 14.10 -7.77
C ALA A 443 -5.59 15.26 -8.54
N ILE A 444 -5.54 15.15 -9.86
CA ILE A 444 -6.23 16.06 -10.80
C ILE A 444 -6.71 15.27 -12.01
N ASP A 445 -7.86 15.59 -12.55
CA ASP A 445 -8.40 14.94 -13.73
C ASP A 445 -7.97 15.69 -15.01
N ALA A 446 -7.54 14.94 -16.01
CA ALA A 446 -7.45 15.43 -17.38
C ALA A 446 -8.85 15.45 -18.04
N CYS A 447 -9.00 16.10 -19.19
CA CYS A 447 -10.27 16.13 -19.92
C CYS A 447 -10.70 14.73 -20.42
N ASN A 448 -9.73 13.87 -20.79
CA ASN A 448 -9.93 12.46 -21.17
C ASN A 448 -8.67 11.63 -20.87
N ASP A 449 -8.74 10.33 -21.10
CA ASP A 449 -7.65 9.36 -20.86
C ASP A 449 -6.46 9.58 -21.81
N ALA A 450 -6.69 9.87 -23.08
CA ALA A 450 -5.63 10.11 -24.06
C ALA A 450 -4.80 11.36 -23.69
N THR A 451 -5.45 12.43 -23.25
CA THR A 451 -4.77 13.65 -22.76
C THR A 451 -4.00 13.36 -21.48
N ARG A 452 -4.57 12.60 -20.52
CA ARG A 452 -3.87 12.16 -19.32
C ARG A 452 -2.59 11.41 -19.69
N ASP A 453 -2.67 10.42 -20.57
CA ASP A 453 -1.53 9.59 -20.97
C ASP A 453 -0.45 10.41 -21.69
N SER A 454 -0.85 11.33 -22.57
CA SER A 454 0.06 12.28 -23.22
C SER A 454 0.80 13.16 -22.21
N ILE A 455 0.09 13.74 -21.23
CA ILE A 455 0.70 14.55 -20.17
C ILE A 455 1.71 13.70 -19.37
N MET A 456 1.35 12.48 -19.00
CA MET A 456 2.22 11.60 -18.23
C MET A 456 3.50 11.21 -18.99
N ILE A 457 3.39 10.90 -20.29
CA ILE A 457 4.55 10.56 -21.14
C ILE A 457 5.47 11.78 -21.29
N LYS A 458 4.93 12.95 -21.60
CA LYS A 458 5.71 14.19 -21.73
C LYS A 458 6.38 14.59 -20.42
N ALA A 459 5.67 14.52 -19.29
CA ALA A 459 6.23 14.82 -17.97
C ALA A 459 7.37 13.86 -17.61
N ARG A 460 7.21 12.57 -17.88
CA ARG A 460 8.25 11.58 -17.68
C ARG A 460 9.51 11.89 -18.50
N ASN A 461 9.35 12.28 -19.76
CA ASN A 461 10.47 12.68 -20.62
C ASN A 461 11.13 14.00 -20.20
N LYS A 462 10.44 14.81 -19.37
CA LYS A 462 11.00 16.02 -18.74
C LYS A 462 11.50 15.75 -17.29
N GLY A 463 11.50 14.49 -16.84
CA GLY A 463 12.05 14.10 -15.55
C GLY A 463 11.06 14.12 -14.39
N LEU A 464 9.75 13.97 -14.62
CA LEU A 464 8.72 13.83 -13.61
C LEU A 464 7.97 12.50 -13.80
N PHE A 465 8.09 11.59 -12.86
CA PHE A 465 7.40 10.30 -12.89
C PHE A 465 6.18 10.30 -11.97
N MET A 466 4.99 10.14 -12.58
CA MET A 466 3.68 10.19 -11.92
C MET A 466 2.90 8.90 -12.15
N GLY A 467 1.82 8.70 -11.41
CA GLY A 467 0.86 7.61 -11.60
C GLY A 467 -0.47 8.05 -12.19
N SER A 468 -1.23 7.10 -12.72
CA SER A 468 -2.64 7.29 -13.10
C SER A 468 -3.57 6.41 -12.26
N CYS A 469 -4.84 6.80 -12.16
CA CYS A 469 -5.91 5.99 -11.60
C CYS A 469 -7.25 6.39 -12.23
N GLY A 470 -8.30 5.63 -11.92
CA GLY A 470 -9.60 5.85 -12.53
C GLY A 470 -9.53 5.85 -14.05
N GLU A 471 -10.41 6.61 -14.67
CA GLU A 471 -10.52 6.73 -16.12
C GLU A 471 -9.52 7.77 -16.67
N LYS A 472 -9.41 8.96 -16.05
CA LYS A 472 -8.65 10.11 -16.57
C LYS A 472 -7.85 10.87 -15.51
N THR A 473 -7.63 10.28 -14.34
CA THR A 473 -7.00 10.94 -13.20
C THR A 473 -5.49 10.75 -13.19
N ILE A 474 -4.75 11.83 -12.98
CA ILE A 474 -3.32 11.87 -12.64
C ILE A 474 -3.23 11.94 -11.12
N ARG A 475 -2.47 11.04 -10.50
CA ARG A 475 -2.29 10.97 -9.04
C ARG A 475 -0.85 11.19 -8.62
N PHE A 476 -0.68 11.79 -7.44
CA PHE A 476 0.60 12.10 -6.83
C PHE A 476 0.73 11.32 -5.53
N ARG A 477 1.83 10.58 -5.38
CA ARG A 477 2.14 9.69 -4.26
C ARG A 477 3.59 9.80 -3.83
N PRO A 478 4.10 11.01 -3.53
CA PRO A 478 5.51 11.17 -3.15
C PRO A 478 5.83 10.46 -1.83
N ALA A 479 7.12 10.27 -1.56
CA ALA A 479 7.60 9.86 -0.25
C ALA A 479 7.31 10.93 0.82
N LEU A 480 7.32 10.55 2.11
CA LEU A 480 7.02 11.49 3.21
C LEU A 480 8.09 12.60 3.36
N VAL A 481 9.28 12.37 2.83
CA VAL A 481 10.40 13.34 2.80
C VAL A 481 10.29 14.36 1.66
N PHE A 482 9.20 14.37 0.92
CA PHE A 482 8.94 15.29 -0.19
C PHE A 482 8.61 16.69 0.34
N LYS A 483 9.48 17.68 0.02
CA LYS A 483 9.42 19.04 0.53
C LYS A 483 8.85 20.03 -0.50
N GLU A 484 8.59 21.26 -0.07
CA GLU A 484 8.02 22.32 -0.91
C GLU A 484 8.86 22.63 -2.16
N TYR A 485 10.19 22.54 -2.08
CA TYR A 485 11.02 22.76 -3.28
C TYR A 485 10.82 21.68 -4.35
N HIS A 486 10.53 20.44 -3.96
CA HIS A 486 10.15 19.39 -4.91
C HIS A 486 8.77 19.66 -5.52
N VAL A 487 7.83 20.24 -4.73
CA VAL A 487 6.54 20.69 -5.26
C VAL A 487 6.74 21.73 -6.34
N HIS A 488 7.64 22.70 -6.15
CA HIS A 488 7.95 23.70 -7.17
C HIS A 488 8.53 23.08 -8.45
N GLN A 489 9.45 22.11 -8.32
CA GLN A 489 10.00 21.39 -9.47
C GLN A 489 8.89 20.65 -10.23
N LEU A 490 8.02 19.93 -9.51
CA LEU A 490 6.89 19.21 -10.08
C LEU A 490 5.96 20.16 -10.86
N LEU A 491 5.54 21.26 -10.23
CA LEU A 491 4.60 22.21 -10.85
C LEU A 491 5.20 22.92 -12.06
N ASN A 492 6.49 23.24 -12.03
CA ASN A 492 7.18 23.82 -13.19
C ASN A 492 7.18 22.85 -14.37
N ILE A 493 7.54 21.57 -14.16
CA ILE A 493 7.54 20.56 -15.23
C ILE A 493 6.13 20.35 -15.77
N LEU A 494 5.12 20.27 -14.89
CA LEU A 494 3.72 20.14 -15.34
C LEU A 494 3.26 21.35 -16.13
N ASN A 495 3.58 22.56 -15.70
CA ASN A 495 3.22 23.78 -16.43
C ASN A 495 3.85 23.80 -17.82
N ASP A 496 5.13 23.42 -17.95
CA ASP A 496 5.81 23.31 -19.24
C ASP A 496 5.15 22.28 -20.17
N VAL A 497 4.73 21.13 -19.61
CA VAL A 497 4.00 20.10 -20.38
C VAL A 497 2.64 20.60 -20.82
N LEU A 498 1.88 21.28 -19.93
CA LEU A 498 0.54 21.78 -20.24
C LEU A 498 0.57 22.92 -21.28
N ALA A 499 1.60 23.75 -21.26
CA ALA A 499 1.79 24.79 -22.27
C ALA A 499 1.96 24.21 -23.68
N GLU A 500 2.46 22.99 -23.83
CA GLU A 500 2.58 22.28 -25.11
C GLU A 500 1.26 21.63 -25.58
N HIS A 501 0.21 21.64 -24.76
CA HIS A 501 -1.11 21.09 -25.07
C HIS A 501 -2.14 22.18 -25.48
N LYS A 502 -1.69 23.41 -25.68
CA LYS A 502 -2.55 24.53 -26.11
C LYS A 502 -3.07 24.35 -27.54
#